data_eaeb12d9ad40ab41d42fd5a717205ddd
#
_entry.id   eaeb12d9ad40ab41d42fd5a717205ddd
#
_cell.length_a   1.000
_cell.length_b   1.000
_cell.length_c   1.000
_cell.angle_alpha   90.00
_cell.angle_beta   90.00
_cell.angle_gamma   90.00
#
_symmetry.space_group_name_H-M   'P 1'
#
loop_
_entity.id
_entity.type
_entity.pdbx_description
1 polymer ?
#
loop_
_entity_poly.entity_id
_entity_poly.type
_entity_poly.pdbx_seq_one_letter_code
_entity_poly.pdbx_strand_id
1 'polypeptide(L)'
;MQMKRINIAIAALLLWAACGSAAAQWRPQQSNTTADLRGLSVVTPWVVWASGTKGTYTRTTDGGTTWQSGTITGAEQLDFRDVEAFDANTAYLLSIGKDQQSRIYKTNDGGAHWTLQFTNRRPEAFFDAMAFWDRDHGIAMSDPVNGRFVMVATENGGQTWADVPATNIPPALNGEGAFAASGTCIAVQGQTNAWFVTGGAVARVFRSNDRGRTWTVTNAPVSSGAESSGIFSIAFGDAMQGVIVGGDYRKPNEAGDSVAVTTDGGRNWKLSTGHRPAGYRSGAAFVAPLTVIAVGTSGSDVSTDGGTSWTPLDGENYNSVAARKGVVWAVGPQGRIAKLDMLPGGRKLTAQIRFK
;
A
#
# COMPACT_ATOMS: atom_id res chain seq x y z
N MET A 1 14.94 33.21 79.95
CA MET A 1 14.36 31.97 79.44
C MET A 1 13.85 32.25 78.02
N GLN A 2 14.69 31.95 76.98
CA GLN A 2 14.39 32.29 75.59
C GLN A 2 13.85 31.03 74.90
N MET A 3 12.59 31.12 74.40
CA MET A 3 12.00 30.06 73.56
C MET A 3 12.46 30.25 72.12
N LYS A 4 13.21 29.27 71.61
CA LYS A 4 13.56 29.17 70.14
C LYS A 4 12.32 28.72 69.37
N ARG A 5 11.88 29.51 68.40
CA ARG A 5 10.90 29.13 67.41
C ARG A 5 11.56 28.29 66.33
N ILE A 6 11.11 27.07 66.16
CA ILE A 6 11.51 26.21 65.04
C ILE A 6 10.59 26.50 63.84
N ASN A 7 11.14 27.03 62.79
CA ASN A 7 10.43 27.15 61.51
C ASN A 7 10.58 25.84 60.72
N ILE A 8 9.46 25.14 60.53
CA ILE A 8 9.37 23.99 59.64
C ILE A 8 9.00 24.51 58.27
N ALA A 9 9.93 24.50 57.34
CA ALA A 9 9.67 24.77 55.91
C ALA A 9 9.15 23.47 55.27
N ILE A 10 7.87 23.47 54.89
CA ILE A 10 7.27 22.38 54.11
C ILE A 10 7.65 22.62 52.63
N ALA A 11 8.58 21.83 52.11
CA ALA A 11 8.89 21.78 50.68
C ALA A 11 7.85 20.93 49.97
N ALA A 12 6.90 21.54 49.28
CA ALA A 12 5.97 20.87 48.40
C ALA A 12 6.69 20.46 47.11
N LEU A 13 7.05 19.19 46.98
CA LEU A 13 7.49 18.61 45.70
C LEU A 13 6.27 18.47 44.79
N LEU A 14 6.14 19.37 43.82
CA LEU A 14 5.25 19.23 42.67
C LEU A 14 5.86 18.16 41.72
N LEU A 15 5.41 16.90 41.82
CA LEU A 15 5.60 15.91 40.79
C LEU A 15 4.76 16.32 39.57
N TRP A 16 5.39 16.93 38.58
CA TRP A 16 4.83 17.02 37.25
C TRP A 16 4.89 15.61 36.64
N ALA A 17 3.75 14.89 36.67
CA ALA A 17 3.54 13.75 35.83
C ALA A 17 3.49 14.26 34.38
N ALA A 18 4.62 14.23 33.67
CA ALA A 18 4.66 14.36 32.23
C ALA A 18 3.87 13.18 31.66
N CYS A 19 2.58 13.39 31.39
CA CYS A 19 1.77 12.48 30.59
C CYS A 19 2.30 12.59 29.17
N GLY A 20 3.42 11.94 28.87
CA GLY A 20 3.94 11.80 27.53
C GLY A 20 2.86 11.07 26.72
N SER A 21 2.23 11.76 25.77
CA SER A 21 1.41 11.08 24.77
C SER A 21 2.29 10.01 24.12
N ALA A 22 1.93 8.73 24.29
CA ALA A 22 2.62 7.65 23.62
C ALA A 22 2.57 7.93 22.12
N ALA A 23 3.72 8.26 21.55
CA ALA A 23 3.86 8.43 20.10
C ALA A 23 3.54 7.10 19.43
N ALA A 24 2.97 7.14 18.24
CA ALA A 24 2.87 5.96 17.42
C ALA A 24 4.26 5.40 17.18
N GLN A 25 4.40 4.09 17.32
CA GLN A 25 5.72 3.47 17.23
C GLN A 25 5.71 2.32 16.23
N TRP A 26 6.44 2.53 15.15
CA TRP A 26 6.86 1.46 14.28
C TRP A 26 7.97 0.66 14.96
N ARG A 27 7.77 -0.64 15.11
CA ARG A 27 8.76 -1.56 15.64
C ARG A 27 9.47 -2.29 14.50
N PRO A 28 10.75 -1.98 14.23
CA PRO A 28 11.54 -2.65 13.21
C PRO A 28 11.63 -4.16 13.46
N GLN A 29 11.68 -4.92 12.37
CA GLN A 29 11.83 -6.37 12.35
C GLN A 29 13.08 -6.77 11.56
N GLN A 30 13.63 -7.94 11.86
CA GLN A 30 14.76 -8.51 11.15
C GLN A 30 14.25 -9.31 9.93
N SER A 31 14.31 -8.73 8.76
CA SER A 31 13.79 -9.34 7.52
C SER A 31 14.68 -10.43 6.91
N ASN A 32 15.96 -10.49 7.31
CA ASN A 32 16.99 -11.38 6.74
C ASN A 32 17.24 -11.17 5.23
N THR A 33 17.02 -9.96 4.73
CA THR A 33 17.35 -9.54 3.37
C THR A 33 17.78 -8.08 3.34
N THR A 34 18.52 -7.68 2.31
CA THR A 34 18.87 -6.28 2.01
C THR A 34 18.17 -5.77 0.75
N ALA A 35 17.20 -6.53 0.21
CA ALA A 35 16.44 -6.11 -0.94
C ALA A 35 15.58 -4.88 -0.64
N ASP A 36 15.36 -4.03 -1.63
CA ASP A 36 14.37 -2.96 -1.50
C ASP A 36 12.97 -3.58 -1.62
N LEU A 37 12.26 -3.63 -0.49
CA LEU A 37 10.93 -4.24 -0.40
C LEU A 37 9.84 -3.24 -0.80
N ARG A 38 8.88 -3.70 -1.62
CA ARG A 38 7.78 -2.88 -2.13
C ARG A 38 6.43 -3.56 -2.07
N GLY A 39 6.32 -4.83 -2.46
CA GLY A 39 5.10 -5.61 -2.29
C GLY A 39 4.90 -6.01 -0.84
N LEU A 40 3.66 -5.91 -0.35
CA LEU A 40 3.32 -6.27 1.02
C LEU A 40 1.89 -6.79 1.12
N SER A 41 1.73 -8.03 1.59
CA SER A 41 0.43 -8.67 1.80
C SER A 41 0.29 -9.19 3.24
N VAL A 42 -0.68 -8.66 3.98
CA VAL A 42 -1.01 -9.08 5.35
C VAL A 42 -2.21 -10.03 5.29
N VAL A 43 -1.99 -11.31 5.46
CA VAL A 43 -3.03 -12.34 5.37
C VAL A 43 -3.77 -12.52 6.70
N THR A 44 -3.00 -12.64 7.77
CA THR A 44 -3.51 -12.76 9.14
C THR A 44 -2.56 -12.01 10.10
N PRO A 45 -2.89 -11.86 11.38
CA PRO A 45 -1.93 -11.33 12.36
C PRO A 45 -0.60 -12.09 12.43
N TRP A 46 -0.56 -13.33 11.96
CA TRP A 46 0.60 -14.22 12.02
C TRP A 46 1.31 -14.39 10.68
N VAL A 47 0.56 -14.27 9.56
CA VAL A 47 1.06 -14.54 8.22
C VAL A 47 1.15 -13.24 7.42
N VAL A 48 2.37 -12.88 7.04
CA VAL A 48 2.67 -11.69 6.22
C VAL A 48 3.71 -12.06 5.17
N TRP A 49 3.52 -11.57 3.97
CA TRP A 49 4.44 -11.71 2.86
C TRP A 49 4.92 -10.34 2.39
N ALA A 50 6.18 -10.27 1.96
CA ALA A 50 6.71 -9.10 1.27
C ALA A 50 7.60 -9.53 0.10
N SER A 51 7.76 -8.63 -0.88
CA SER A 51 8.57 -8.85 -2.06
C SER A 51 9.37 -7.62 -2.45
N GLY A 52 10.43 -7.81 -3.25
CA GLY A 52 11.30 -6.71 -3.63
C GLY A 52 12.29 -7.07 -4.74
N THR A 53 13.33 -6.26 -4.83
CA THR A 53 14.39 -6.37 -5.82
C THR A 53 15.16 -7.68 -5.75
N LYS A 54 15.90 -8.02 -6.81
CA LYS A 54 16.77 -9.21 -6.91
C LYS A 54 16.02 -10.54 -6.75
N GLY A 55 14.80 -10.60 -7.29
CA GLY A 55 13.98 -11.82 -7.24
C GLY A 55 13.54 -12.20 -5.83
N THR A 56 13.57 -11.27 -4.88
CA THR A 56 13.39 -11.54 -3.45
C THR A 56 11.92 -11.62 -3.05
N TYR A 57 11.63 -12.58 -2.19
CA TYR A 57 10.45 -12.62 -1.35
C TYR A 57 10.86 -12.88 0.10
N THR A 58 10.01 -12.49 1.04
CA THR A 58 10.16 -12.82 2.46
C THR A 58 8.79 -13.03 3.10
N ARG A 59 8.73 -13.90 4.08
CA ARG A 59 7.47 -14.21 4.77
C ARG A 59 7.70 -14.47 6.26
N THR A 60 6.69 -14.15 7.07
CA THR A 60 6.54 -14.62 8.44
C THR A 60 5.27 -15.45 8.60
N THR A 61 5.29 -16.42 9.51
CA THR A 61 4.12 -17.22 9.91
C THR A 61 3.87 -17.17 11.42
N ASP A 62 4.66 -16.36 12.14
CA ASP A 62 4.63 -16.22 13.60
C ASP A 62 4.47 -14.76 14.07
N GLY A 63 3.90 -13.91 13.19
CA GLY A 63 3.59 -12.52 13.50
C GLY A 63 4.81 -11.61 13.56
N GLY A 64 5.89 -11.99 12.86
CA GLY A 64 7.12 -11.23 12.73
C GLY A 64 8.19 -11.60 13.74
N THR A 65 8.01 -12.67 14.53
CA THR A 65 9.07 -13.17 15.41
C THR A 65 10.24 -13.67 14.58
N THR A 66 9.94 -14.38 13.47
CA THR A 66 10.93 -14.80 12.49
C THR A 66 10.46 -14.47 11.07
N TRP A 67 11.44 -14.21 10.18
CA TRP A 67 11.23 -13.98 8.76
C TRP A 67 12.08 -14.94 7.94
N GLN A 68 11.45 -15.57 6.95
CA GLN A 68 12.09 -16.46 5.99
C GLN A 68 12.19 -15.75 4.65
N SER A 69 13.40 -15.46 4.22
CA SER A 69 13.66 -14.80 2.93
C SER A 69 14.25 -15.78 1.93
N GLY A 70 13.88 -15.62 0.67
CA GLY A 70 14.40 -16.40 -0.46
C GLY A 70 14.46 -15.59 -1.73
N THR A 71 15.14 -16.14 -2.72
CA THR A 71 15.22 -15.61 -4.08
C THR A 71 14.67 -16.67 -5.03
N ILE A 72 13.85 -16.26 -5.99
CA ILE A 72 13.31 -17.18 -7.00
C ILE A 72 14.41 -17.49 -8.01
N THR A 73 14.76 -18.77 -8.14
CA THR A 73 15.77 -19.25 -9.08
C THR A 73 15.38 -18.90 -10.53
N GLY A 74 16.29 -18.24 -11.25
CA GLY A 74 16.06 -17.74 -12.62
C GLY A 74 15.28 -16.42 -12.69
N ALA A 75 15.04 -15.78 -11.53
CA ALA A 75 14.40 -14.47 -11.42
C ALA A 75 15.24 -13.45 -10.64
N GLU A 76 16.53 -13.70 -10.45
CA GLU A 76 17.45 -12.90 -9.62
C GLU A 76 17.60 -11.45 -10.12
N GLN A 77 17.26 -11.20 -11.38
CA GLN A 77 17.30 -9.86 -11.98
C GLN A 77 15.96 -9.14 -11.94
N LEU A 78 14.89 -9.81 -11.46
CA LEU A 78 13.56 -9.23 -11.44
C LEU A 78 13.34 -8.39 -10.17
N ASP A 79 12.53 -7.35 -10.31
CA ASP A 79 12.07 -6.50 -9.23
C ASP A 79 10.58 -6.81 -8.97
N PHE A 80 10.31 -7.54 -7.89
CA PHE A 80 8.95 -7.90 -7.48
C PHE A 80 8.33 -6.77 -6.64
N ARG A 81 7.50 -5.97 -7.28
CA ARG A 81 6.89 -4.81 -6.63
C ARG A 81 5.50 -5.06 -6.07
N ASP A 82 4.96 -6.24 -6.31
CA ASP A 82 3.67 -6.60 -5.77
C ASP A 82 3.66 -8.06 -5.31
N VAL A 83 2.90 -8.32 -4.23
CA VAL A 83 2.64 -9.64 -3.67
C VAL A 83 1.21 -9.75 -3.19
N GLU A 84 0.51 -10.78 -3.66
CA GLU A 84 -0.84 -11.13 -3.21
C GLU A 84 -0.83 -12.52 -2.59
N ALA A 85 -1.12 -12.60 -1.28
CA ALA A 85 -1.07 -13.85 -0.54
C ALA A 85 -2.43 -14.20 0.08
N PHE A 86 -2.75 -15.50 0.08
CA PHE A 86 -4.01 -16.02 0.59
C PHE A 86 -3.87 -16.78 1.92
N ASP A 87 -2.69 -17.33 2.16
CA ASP A 87 -2.33 -18.04 3.40
C ASP A 87 -0.80 -18.14 3.53
N ALA A 88 -0.33 -18.99 4.45
CA ALA A 88 1.10 -19.24 4.63
C ALA A 88 1.77 -19.97 3.46
N ASN A 89 1.00 -20.62 2.58
CA ASN A 89 1.53 -21.46 1.51
C ASN A 89 1.30 -20.86 0.13
N THR A 90 0.20 -20.12 -0.07
CA THR A 90 -0.23 -19.64 -1.39
C THR A 90 -0.02 -18.14 -1.53
N ALA A 91 0.84 -17.75 -2.47
CA ALA A 91 1.11 -16.37 -2.83
C ALA A 91 1.44 -16.21 -4.31
N TYR A 92 1.19 -15.01 -4.82
CA TYR A 92 1.58 -14.57 -6.16
C TYR A 92 2.56 -13.40 -6.03
N LEU A 93 3.51 -13.32 -6.96
CA LEU A 93 4.46 -12.21 -7.09
C LEU A 93 4.36 -11.64 -8.49
N LEU A 94 4.29 -10.32 -8.62
CA LEU A 94 4.39 -9.61 -9.88
C LEU A 94 5.72 -8.87 -9.94
N SER A 95 6.53 -9.17 -10.96
CA SER A 95 7.70 -8.36 -11.31
C SER A 95 7.33 -7.29 -12.33
N ILE A 96 8.03 -6.18 -12.22
CA ILE A 96 7.92 -5.06 -13.16
C ILE A 96 8.97 -5.13 -14.25
N GLY A 97 8.80 -4.31 -15.28
CA GLY A 97 9.76 -4.08 -16.35
C GLY A 97 9.15 -4.28 -17.73
N LYS A 98 9.83 -3.75 -18.73
CA LYS A 98 9.45 -3.91 -20.14
C LYS A 98 9.78 -5.30 -20.66
N ASP A 99 9.31 -5.61 -21.85
CA ASP A 99 9.53 -6.92 -22.49
C ASP A 99 9.05 -8.06 -21.59
N GLN A 100 9.87 -9.10 -21.45
CA GLN A 100 9.56 -10.27 -20.64
C GLN A 100 9.93 -10.11 -19.15
N GLN A 101 10.20 -8.91 -18.67
CA GLN A 101 10.52 -8.68 -17.26
C GLN A 101 9.27 -8.60 -16.37
N SER A 102 8.13 -8.18 -16.91
CA SER A 102 6.86 -8.27 -16.20
C SER A 102 6.34 -9.71 -16.24
N ARG A 103 6.38 -10.37 -15.07
CA ARG A 103 6.01 -11.78 -14.89
C ARG A 103 5.20 -11.98 -13.63
N ILE A 104 4.32 -12.98 -13.65
CA ILE A 104 3.59 -13.41 -12.45
C ILE A 104 4.05 -14.82 -12.09
N TYR A 105 4.50 -14.99 -10.87
CA TYR A 105 4.86 -16.28 -10.28
C TYR A 105 3.84 -16.64 -9.19
N LYS A 106 3.64 -17.95 -8.98
CA LYS A 106 2.79 -18.49 -7.93
C LYS A 106 3.54 -19.55 -7.13
N THR A 107 3.36 -19.53 -5.82
CA THR A 107 3.71 -20.65 -4.93
C THR A 107 2.45 -21.23 -4.31
N ASN A 108 2.48 -22.54 -3.98
CA ASN A 108 1.48 -23.24 -3.18
C ASN A 108 2.09 -23.97 -1.97
N ASP A 109 3.38 -23.79 -1.72
CA ASP A 109 4.13 -24.50 -0.67
C ASP A 109 4.98 -23.56 0.18
N GLY A 110 4.57 -22.30 0.26
CA GLY A 110 5.21 -21.32 1.12
C GLY A 110 6.53 -20.77 0.59
N GLY A 111 6.71 -20.81 -0.74
CA GLY A 111 7.89 -20.29 -1.41
C GLY A 111 9.00 -21.32 -1.61
N ALA A 112 8.79 -22.61 -1.23
CA ALA A 112 9.76 -23.66 -1.54
C ALA A 112 9.91 -23.85 -3.05
N HIS A 113 8.79 -23.78 -3.79
CA HIS A 113 8.76 -23.78 -5.25
C HIS A 113 7.89 -22.66 -5.78
N TRP A 114 8.33 -22.08 -6.90
CA TRP A 114 7.59 -21.05 -7.63
C TRP A 114 7.36 -21.46 -9.07
N THR A 115 6.12 -21.33 -9.54
CA THR A 115 5.71 -21.62 -10.91
C THR A 115 5.42 -20.32 -11.64
N LEU A 116 6.05 -20.14 -12.81
CA LEU A 116 5.78 -19.02 -13.70
C LEU A 116 4.38 -19.18 -14.31
N GLN A 117 3.48 -18.25 -14.03
CA GLN A 117 2.09 -18.26 -14.47
C GLN A 117 1.86 -17.39 -15.71
N PHE A 118 2.55 -16.25 -15.76
CA PHE A 118 2.40 -15.27 -16.84
C PHE A 118 3.75 -14.64 -17.18
N THR A 119 3.96 -14.41 -18.46
CA THR A 119 5.06 -13.58 -18.98
C THR A 119 4.49 -12.59 -19.97
N ASN A 120 4.72 -11.30 -19.73
CA ASN A 120 4.40 -10.27 -20.70
C ASN A 120 5.17 -10.48 -21.99
N ARG A 121 4.48 -10.43 -23.12
CA ARG A 121 5.09 -10.56 -24.46
C ARG A 121 4.93 -9.29 -25.32
N ARG A 122 4.38 -8.22 -24.72
CA ARG A 122 4.26 -6.90 -25.37
C ARG A 122 5.46 -6.06 -24.96
N PRO A 123 6.37 -5.69 -25.91
CA PRO A 123 7.63 -5.02 -25.59
C PRO A 123 7.45 -3.75 -24.76
N GLU A 124 6.42 -2.95 -25.08
CA GLU A 124 6.20 -1.65 -24.42
C GLU A 124 5.41 -1.74 -23.10
N ALA A 125 4.73 -2.88 -22.83
CA ALA A 125 3.93 -3.01 -21.61
C ALA A 125 4.82 -3.18 -20.38
N PHE A 126 4.50 -2.41 -19.34
CA PHE A 126 5.17 -2.42 -18.05
C PHE A 126 4.10 -2.63 -16.99
N PHE A 127 4.01 -3.83 -16.41
CA PHE A 127 2.98 -4.13 -15.43
C PHE A 127 3.31 -3.51 -14.07
N ASP A 128 2.36 -2.80 -13.47
CA ASP A 128 2.54 -1.99 -12.28
C ASP A 128 2.08 -2.70 -11.00
N ALA A 129 0.92 -3.36 -11.07
CA ALA A 129 0.31 -4.01 -9.93
C ALA A 129 -0.68 -5.10 -10.33
N MET A 130 -1.04 -5.94 -9.36
CA MET A 130 -2.09 -6.96 -9.46
C MET A 130 -2.97 -6.93 -8.21
N ALA A 131 -4.21 -7.41 -8.34
CA ALA A 131 -5.11 -7.58 -7.21
C ALA A 131 -6.01 -8.80 -7.41
N PHE A 132 -6.45 -9.44 -6.33
CA PHE A 132 -7.31 -10.61 -6.37
C PHE A 132 -8.55 -10.41 -5.51
N TRP A 133 -9.74 -10.70 -6.06
CA TRP A 133 -11.00 -10.72 -5.31
C TRP A 133 -11.11 -11.97 -4.43
N ASP A 134 -10.59 -13.07 -4.94
CA ASP A 134 -10.55 -14.39 -4.30
C ASP A 134 -9.41 -15.23 -4.90
N ARG A 135 -9.32 -16.53 -4.53
CA ARG A 135 -8.23 -17.40 -5.00
C ARG A 135 -8.24 -17.68 -6.50
N ASP A 136 -9.41 -17.53 -7.14
CA ASP A 136 -9.60 -17.86 -8.55
C ASP A 136 -9.58 -16.62 -9.45
N HIS A 137 -10.03 -15.47 -8.93
CA HIS A 137 -10.24 -14.26 -9.73
C HIS A 137 -9.23 -13.16 -9.38
N GLY A 138 -8.40 -12.85 -10.35
CA GLY A 138 -7.38 -11.80 -10.23
C GLY A 138 -7.25 -10.97 -11.51
N ILE A 139 -6.67 -9.80 -11.37
CA ILE A 139 -6.37 -8.86 -12.44
C ILE A 139 -4.99 -8.26 -12.25
N ALA A 140 -4.25 -8.04 -13.32
CA ALA A 140 -3.00 -7.29 -13.33
C ALA A 140 -3.06 -6.20 -14.41
N MET A 141 -2.51 -5.04 -14.10
CA MET A 141 -2.53 -3.88 -14.98
C MET A 141 -1.14 -3.39 -15.33
N SER A 142 -1.02 -2.80 -16.49
CA SER A 142 0.18 -2.21 -17.05
C SER A 142 -0.05 -0.74 -17.41
N ASP A 143 1.05 -0.02 -17.52
CA ASP A 143 1.10 1.26 -18.23
C ASP A 143 0.45 1.17 -19.62
N PRO A 144 0.00 2.31 -20.18
CA PRO A 144 -0.61 2.33 -21.50
C PRO A 144 0.39 1.99 -22.62
N VAL A 145 -0.06 1.18 -23.54
CA VAL A 145 0.61 0.93 -24.84
C VAL A 145 -0.24 1.53 -25.94
N ASN A 146 0.34 2.42 -26.75
CA ASN A 146 -0.38 3.14 -27.82
C ASN A 146 -1.68 3.83 -27.32
N GLY A 147 -1.62 4.47 -26.15
CA GLY A 147 -2.76 5.17 -25.54
C GLY A 147 -3.85 4.26 -24.95
N ARG A 148 -3.56 2.96 -24.73
CA ARG A 148 -4.51 2.00 -24.16
C ARG A 148 -3.86 1.26 -22.99
N PHE A 149 -4.51 1.25 -21.82
CA PHE A 149 -4.08 0.42 -20.71
C PHE A 149 -4.16 -1.05 -21.09
N VAL A 150 -3.12 -1.80 -20.72
CA VAL A 150 -3.06 -3.25 -20.93
C VAL A 150 -3.40 -3.92 -19.60
N MET A 151 -4.37 -4.82 -19.62
CA MET A 151 -4.74 -5.61 -18.46
C MET A 151 -4.88 -7.07 -18.83
N VAL A 152 -4.54 -7.93 -17.89
CA VAL A 152 -4.80 -9.37 -17.96
C VAL A 152 -5.56 -9.81 -16.72
N ALA A 153 -6.47 -10.76 -16.88
CA ALA A 153 -7.28 -11.31 -15.80
C ALA A 153 -7.20 -12.83 -15.78
N THR A 154 -7.36 -13.39 -14.59
CA THR A 154 -7.53 -14.84 -14.39
C THR A 154 -8.86 -15.12 -13.73
N GLU A 155 -9.48 -16.26 -14.10
CA GLU A 155 -10.70 -16.80 -13.49
C GLU A 155 -10.49 -18.23 -12.94
N ASN A 156 -9.22 -18.67 -12.84
CA ASN A 156 -8.85 -20.04 -12.44
C ASN A 156 -7.56 -20.07 -11.59
N GLY A 157 -7.34 -19.03 -10.78
CA GLY A 157 -6.21 -18.98 -9.88
C GLY A 157 -4.85 -18.92 -10.58
N GLY A 158 -4.79 -18.20 -11.71
CA GLY A 158 -3.56 -17.95 -12.46
C GLY A 158 -3.12 -19.12 -13.35
N GLN A 159 -3.90 -20.19 -13.51
CA GLN A 159 -3.58 -21.25 -14.47
C GLN A 159 -3.57 -20.69 -15.90
N THR A 160 -4.47 -19.74 -16.17
CA THR A 160 -4.44 -18.93 -17.40
C THR A 160 -4.69 -17.47 -17.08
N TRP A 161 -4.07 -16.60 -17.88
CA TRP A 161 -4.26 -15.16 -17.87
C TRP A 161 -4.72 -14.72 -19.26
N ALA A 162 -5.86 -14.06 -19.35
CA ALA A 162 -6.45 -13.58 -20.58
C ALA A 162 -6.50 -12.06 -20.61
N ASP A 163 -6.36 -11.49 -21.81
CA ASP A 163 -6.47 -10.05 -22.00
C ASP A 163 -7.87 -9.53 -21.68
N VAL A 164 -7.94 -8.44 -20.94
CA VAL A 164 -9.15 -7.61 -20.86
C VAL A 164 -9.19 -6.78 -22.14
N PRO A 165 -10.32 -6.81 -22.91
CA PRO A 165 -10.40 -6.03 -24.14
C PRO A 165 -10.15 -4.53 -23.90
N ALA A 166 -9.17 -3.96 -24.56
CA ALA A 166 -8.78 -2.55 -24.38
C ALA A 166 -9.90 -1.55 -24.72
N THR A 167 -10.91 -1.96 -25.52
CA THR A 167 -12.12 -1.18 -25.82
C THR A 167 -13.03 -1.00 -24.61
N ASN A 168 -12.90 -1.84 -23.60
CA ASN A 168 -13.69 -1.80 -22.37
C ASN A 168 -13.08 -0.86 -21.31
N ILE A 169 -11.91 -0.28 -21.60
CA ILE A 169 -11.18 0.61 -20.70
C ILE A 169 -11.10 1.98 -21.37
N PRO A 170 -11.50 3.08 -20.70
CA PRO A 170 -11.29 4.42 -21.23
C PRO A 170 -9.82 4.64 -21.62
N PRO A 171 -9.52 5.32 -22.76
CA PRO A 171 -8.16 5.49 -23.22
C PRO A 171 -7.34 6.32 -22.24
N ALA A 172 -6.04 6.06 -22.22
CA ALA A 172 -5.08 6.92 -21.55
C ALA A 172 -4.96 8.25 -22.30
N LEU A 173 -4.73 9.33 -21.56
CA LEU A 173 -4.35 10.61 -22.10
C LEU A 173 -2.84 10.67 -22.35
N ASN A 174 -2.40 11.59 -23.19
CA ASN A 174 -0.97 11.72 -23.48
C ASN A 174 -0.17 12.05 -22.22
N GLY A 175 0.88 11.27 -21.94
CA GLY A 175 1.71 11.41 -20.75
C GLY A 175 1.08 10.90 -19.45
N GLU A 176 -0.02 10.13 -19.53
CA GLU A 176 -0.63 9.46 -18.39
C GLU A 176 -0.08 8.05 -18.24
N GLY A 177 0.17 7.62 -17.00
CA GLY A 177 0.62 6.26 -16.65
C GLY A 177 0.25 5.89 -15.22
N ALA A 178 0.56 4.68 -14.83
CA ALA A 178 0.43 4.21 -13.45
C ALA A 178 1.81 4.23 -12.74
N PHE A 179 1.83 3.83 -11.47
CA PHE A 179 3.08 3.81 -10.71
C PHE A 179 3.23 2.50 -9.93
N ALA A 180 4.23 1.72 -10.31
CA ALA A 180 4.61 0.49 -9.60
C ALA A 180 5.38 0.80 -8.30
N ALA A 181 4.80 1.58 -7.41
CA ALA A 181 5.50 2.04 -6.19
C ALA A 181 5.37 1.07 -5.01
N SER A 182 4.19 0.46 -4.84
CA SER A 182 3.83 -0.30 -3.64
C SER A 182 2.86 -1.47 -3.91
N GLY A 183 2.52 -1.77 -5.18
CA GLY A 183 1.48 -2.72 -5.54
C GLY A 183 0.05 -2.19 -5.33
N THR A 184 -0.12 -0.99 -4.76
CA THR A 184 -1.43 -0.46 -4.36
C THR A 184 -2.01 0.61 -5.30
N CYS A 185 -1.50 0.73 -6.54
CA CYS A 185 -2.13 1.55 -7.57
C CYS A 185 -3.40 0.90 -8.16
N ILE A 186 -3.68 -0.36 -7.82
CA ILE A 186 -4.93 -1.07 -8.04
C ILE A 186 -5.48 -1.57 -6.71
N ALA A 187 -6.79 -1.57 -6.55
CA ALA A 187 -7.47 -2.13 -5.37
C ALA A 187 -8.75 -2.84 -5.80
N VAL A 188 -9.12 -3.89 -5.07
CA VAL A 188 -10.38 -4.62 -5.24
C VAL A 188 -11.13 -4.68 -3.91
N GLN A 189 -12.47 -4.78 -3.98
CA GLN A 189 -13.30 -4.85 -2.78
C GLN A 189 -14.61 -5.60 -3.06
N GLY A 190 -15.03 -6.41 -2.10
CA GLY A 190 -16.18 -7.28 -2.28
C GLY A 190 -15.92 -8.34 -3.35
N GLN A 191 -16.92 -8.64 -4.15
CA GLN A 191 -16.82 -9.68 -5.18
C GLN A 191 -16.54 -9.15 -6.58
N THR A 192 -16.78 -7.85 -6.84
CA THR A 192 -16.80 -7.32 -8.21
C THR A 192 -16.17 -5.94 -8.36
N ASN A 193 -16.04 -5.17 -7.28
CA ASN A 193 -15.49 -3.81 -7.38
C ASN A 193 -13.98 -3.83 -7.58
N ALA A 194 -13.50 -2.94 -8.45
CA ALA A 194 -12.09 -2.66 -8.64
C ALA A 194 -11.87 -1.18 -8.96
N TRP A 195 -10.71 -0.68 -8.60
CA TRP A 195 -10.25 0.67 -8.94
C TRP A 195 -8.77 0.61 -9.28
N PHE A 196 -8.34 1.43 -10.23
CA PHE A 196 -6.93 1.75 -10.42
C PHE A 196 -6.73 3.24 -10.62
N VAL A 197 -5.51 3.69 -10.36
CA VAL A 197 -5.16 5.11 -10.33
C VAL A 197 -3.98 5.41 -11.23
N THR A 198 -3.94 6.64 -11.70
CA THR A 198 -2.92 7.12 -12.63
C THR A 198 -2.30 8.44 -12.19
N GLY A 199 -1.24 8.82 -12.86
CA GLY A 199 -0.54 10.09 -12.70
C GLY A 199 0.18 10.47 -13.99
N GLY A 200 1.25 11.25 -13.87
CA GLY A 200 1.90 11.88 -14.99
C GLY A 200 1.19 13.19 -15.37
N ALA A 201 0.82 13.33 -16.63
CA ALA A 201 0.16 14.54 -17.14
C ALA A 201 -1.20 14.82 -16.47
N VAL A 202 -1.90 13.79 -16.02
CA VAL A 202 -3.19 13.91 -15.34
C VAL A 202 -3.29 12.84 -14.22
N ALA A 203 -4.08 13.12 -13.18
CA ALA A 203 -4.44 12.18 -12.14
C ALA A 203 -5.89 11.73 -12.29
N ARG A 204 -6.11 10.45 -12.55
CA ARG A 204 -7.45 9.88 -12.75
C ARG A 204 -7.65 8.62 -11.92
N VAL A 205 -8.93 8.35 -11.60
CA VAL A 205 -9.36 7.11 -10.98
C VAL A 205 -10.26 6.36 -11.93
N PHE A 206 -9.90 5.14 -12.25
CA PHE A 206 -10.70 4.21 -13.02
C PHE A 206 -11.45 3.28 -12.08
N ARG A 207 -12.70 2.98 -12.39
CA ARG A 207 -13.58 2.17 -11.55
C ARG A 207 -14.29 1.12 -12.39
N SER A 208 -14.34 -0.11 -11.86
CA SER A 208 -15.12 -1.24 -12.36
C SER A 208 -16.03 -1.78 -11.26
N ASN A 209 -17.17 -2.35 -11.62
CA ASN A 209 -18.09 -3.06 -10.72
C ASN A 209 -18.44 -4.47 -11.23
N ASP A 210 -17.68 -4.98 -12.20
CA ASP A 210 -17.89 -6.23 -12.89
C ASP A 210 -16.60 -7.08 -13.03
N ARG A 211 -15.72 -7.00 -12.01
CA ARG A 211 -14.41 -7.67 -11.97
C ARG A 211 -13.47 -7.22 -13.07
N GLY A 212 -13.45 -5.92 -13.36
CA GLY A 212 -12.53 -5.35 -14.33
C GLY A 212 -12.88 -5.63 -15.80
N ARG A 213 -14.08 -6.14 -16.08
CA ARG A 213 -14.53 -6.38 -17.46
C ARG A 213 -14.82 -5.09 -18.19
N THR A 214 -15.41 -4.10 -17.50
CA THR A 214 -15.64 -2.75 -18.02
C THR A 214 -15.23 -1.69 -17.00
N TRP A 215 -14.82 -0.52 -17.49
CA TRP A 215 -14.29 0.56 -16.68
C TRP A 215 -14.92 1.90 -17.00
N THR A 216 -15.11 2.71 -15.98
CA THR A 216 -15.43 4.13 -16.06
C THR A 216 -14.26 4.92 -15.48
N VAL A 217 -14.14 6.21 -15.80
CA VAL A 217 -13.04 7.05 -15.32
C VAL A 217 -13.55 8.39 -14.81
N THR A 218 -12.92 8.91 -13.77
CA THR A 218 -13.13 10.28 -13.26
C THR A 218 -11.79 10.94 -12.97
N ASN A 219 -11.74 12.28 -13.14
CA ASN A 219 -10.58 13.06 -12.74
C ASN A 219 -10.48 13.13 -11.21
N ALA A 220 -9.27 13.10 -10.70
CA ALA A 220 -9.00 13.30 -9.29
C ALA A 220 -8.31 14.65 -9.05
N PRO A 221 -8.62 15.34 -7.95
CA PRO A 221 -8.07 16.68 -7.68
C PRO A 221 -6.65 16.62 -7.06
N VAL A 222 -5.92 15.51 -7.25
CA VAL A 222 -4.53 15.35 -6.79
C VAL A 222 -3.58 16.00 -7.77
N SER A 223 -2.50 16.62 -7.25
CA SER A 223 -1.45 17.24 -8.05
C SER A 223 -0.87 16.28 -9.09
N SER A 224 -0.80 16.75 -10.34
CA SER A 224 -0.25 16.04 -11.49
C SER A 224 0.38 17.05 -12.45
N GLY A 225 0.80 16.63 -13.64
CA GLY A 225 1.38 17.51 -14.66
C GLY A 225 2.88 17.30 -14.86
N ALA A 226 3.54 16.49 -14.03
CA ALA A 226 4.91 16.01 -14.23
C ALA A 226 4.92 14.49 -14.28
N GLU A 227 5.84 13.89 -15.03
CA GLU A 227 6.02 12.42 -15.13
C GLU A 227 6.16 11.74 -13.76
N SER A 228 6.62 12.48 -12.74
CA SER A 228 6.87 11.99 -11.38
C SER A 228 5.74 12.27 -10.40
N SER A 229 4.65 12.92 -10.83
CA SER A 229 3.56 13.35 -9.95
C SER A 229 2.23 12.68 -10.28
N GLY A 230 1.39 12.49 -9.29
CA GLY A 230 0.07 11.91 -9.45
C GLY A 230 -0.37 11.07 -8.26
N ILE A 231 -1.25 10.10 -8.53
CA ILE A 231 -1.75 9.17 -7.50
C ILE A 231 -0.90 7.90 -7.53
N PHE A 232 -0.43 7.47 -6.37
CA PHE A 232 0.42 6.28 -6.24
C PHE A 232 -0.27 5.10 -5.56
N SER A 233 -1.28 5.40 -4.75
CA SER A 233 -2.00 4.37 -4.01
C SER A 233 -3.47 4.72 -3.86
N ILE A 234 -4.31 3.68 -3.91
CA ILE A 234 -5.74 3.76 -3.64
C ILE A 234 -6.11 2.70 -2.61
N ALA A 235 -6.89 3.07 -1.61
CA ALA A 235 -7.39 2.15 -0.60
C ALA A 235 -8.86 2.40 -0.32
N PHE A 236 -9.62 1.33 -0.07
CA PHE A 236 -11.02 1.38 0.32
C PHE A 236 -11.23 0.71 1.68
N GLY A 237 -11.93 1.39 2.58
CA GLY A 237 -12.35 0.85 3.87
C GLY A 237 -13.61 -0.01 3.75
N ASP A 238 -14.47 0.35 2.82
CA ASP A 238 -15.69 -0.37 2.40
C ASP A 238 -16.00 -0.05 0.92
N ALA A 239 -17.17 -0.44 0.43
CA ALA A 239 -17.55 -0.20 -0.98
C ALA A 239 -17.76 1.29 -1.34
N MET A 240 -17.86 2.16 -0.34
CA MET A 240 -18.21 3.59 -0.51
C MET A 240 -17.09 4.52 -0.11
N GLN A 241 -16.36 4.20 0.97
CA GLN A 241 -15.33 5.06 1.53
C GLN A 241 -13.94 4.65 1.03
N GLY A 242 -13.26 5.57 0.36
CA GLY A 242 -11.93 5.37 -0.17
C GLY A 242 -11.03 6.59 -0.03
N VAL A 243 -9.74 6.36 -0.10
CA VAL A 243 -8.69 7.37 -0.10
C VAL A 243 -7.73 7.10 -1.25
N ILE A 244 -7.25 8.15 -1.87
CA ILE A 244 -6.10 8.15 -2.78
C ILE A 244 -5.01 9.01 -2.19
N VAL A 245 -3.76 8.53 -2.31
CA VAL A 245 -2.58 9.28 -1.88
C VAL A 245 -1.56 9.33 -3.02
N GLY A 246 -0.71 10.37 -3.00
CA GLY A 246 0.29 10.55 -4.04
C GLY A 246 1.24 11.70 -3.76
N GLY A 247 1.47 12.53 -4.75
CA GLY A 247 2.42 13.65 -4.73
C GLY A 247 3.46 13.53 -5.84
N ASP A 248 4.66 14.07 -5.63
CA ASP A 248 5.79 13.98 -6.56
C ASP A 248 6.97 13.24 -5.89
N TYR A 249 7.33 12.06 -6.40
CA TYR A 249 8.42 11.26 -5.81
C TYR A 249 9.80 11.89 -6.00
N ARG A 250 9.97 12.81 -6.96
CA ARG A 250 11.21 13.61 -7.11
C ARG A 250 11.30 14.76 -6.11
N LYS A 251 10.18 15.09 -5.46
CA LYS A 251 10.05 16.14 -4.46
C LYS A 251 9.37 15.62 -3.18
N PRO A 252 9.93 14.59 -2.55
CA PRO A 252 9.21 13.81 -1.52
C PRO A 252 8.84 14.62 -0.27
N ASN A 253 9.45 15.76 -0.04
CA ASN A 253 9.19 16.65 1.11
C ASN A 253 8.32 17.86 0.73
N GLU A 254 7.91 18.00 -0.53
CA GLU A 254 7.09 19.13 -0.97
C GLU A 254 5.62 18.85 -0.66
N ALA A 255 5.02 19.69 0.19
CA ALA A 255 3.61 19.62 0.50
C ALA A 255 2.77 20.06 -0.71
N GLY A 256 1.63 19.42 -0.90
CA GLY A 256 0.74 19.74 -2.03
C GLY A 256 -0.62 19.07 -1.92
N ASP A 257 -1.37 19.09 -3.01
CA ASP A 257 -2.64 18.39 -3.15
C ASP A 257 -2.39 16.88 -3.38
N SER A 258 -1.94 16.19 -2.34
CA SER A 258 -1.46 14.81 -2.41
C SER A 258 -2.48 13.76 -1.94
N VAL A 259 -3.64 14.19 -1.39
CA VAL A 259 -4.64 13.29 -0.83
C VAL A 259 -6.05 13.74 -1.20
N ALA A 260 -6.87 12.79 -1.65
CA ALA A 260 -8.31 13.00 -1.81
C ALA A 260 -9.11 11.80 -1.30
N VAL A 261 -10.37 12.04 -0.98
CA VAL A 261 -11.29 11.06 -0.41
C VAL A 261 -12.55 10.94 -1.23
N THR A 262 -13.17 9.77 -1.18
CA THR A 262 -14.49 9.49 -1.72
C THR A 262 -15.40 8.91 -0.66
N THR A 263 -16.71 9.19 -0.76
CA THR A 263 -17.78 8.59 0.08
C THR A 263 -18.87 7.97 -0.79
N ASP A 264 -18.61 7.84 -2.09
CA ASP A 264 -19.59 7.34 -3.08
C ASP A 264 -19.03 6.21 -3.97
N GLY A 265 -18.00 5.51 -3.47
CA GLY A 265 -17.38 4.38 -4.15
C GLY A 265 -16.48 4.79 -5.31
N GLY A 266 -15.88 5.97 -5.24
CA GLY A 266 -14.94 6.46 -6.25
C GLY A 266 -15.59 7.10 -7.47
N ARG A 267 -16.87 7.46 -7.41
CA ARG A 267 -17.54 8.24 -8.47
C ARG A 267 -17.09 9.69 -8.46
N ASN A 268 -16.88 10.24 -7.26
CA ASN A 268 -16.39 11.60 -7.06
C ASN A 268 -15.30 11.61 -6.01
N TRP A 269 -14.31 12.48 -6.18
CA TRP A 269 -13.18 12.65 -5.29
C TRP A 269 -13.06 14.10 -4.85
N LYS A 270 -12.78 14.33 -3.55
CA LYS A 270 -12.59 15.64 -2.96
C LYS A 270 -11.24 15.69 -2.24
N LEU A 271 -10.51 16.78 -2.42
CA LEU A 271 -9.28 17.00 -1.66
C LEU A 271 -9.55 16.95 -0.16
N SER A 272 -8.60 16.40 0.58
CA SER A 272 -8.55 16.53 2.04
C SER A 272 -8.58 18.00 2.44
N THR A 273 -9.44 18.36 3.41
CA THR A 273 -9.67 19.75 3.81
C THR A 273 -8.89 20.16 5.05
N GLY A 274 -8.40 19.17 5.84
CA GLY A 274 -7.58 19.39 7.02
C GLY A 274 -6.08 19.39 6.72
N HIS A 275 -5.26 19.14 7.74
CA HIS A 275 -3.83 18.92 7.56
C HIS A 275 -3.60 17.71 6.64
N ARG A 276 -2.70 17.85 5.69
CA ARG A 276 -2.31 16.79 4.75
C ARG A 276 -0.93 16.25 5.10
N PRO A 277 -0.56 15.06 4.60
CA PRO A 277 0.81 14.59 4.67
C PRO A 277 1.80 15.63 4.16
N ALA A 278 2.94 15.74 4.83
CA ALA A 278 3.95 16.77 4.55
C ALA A 278 4.70 16.57 3.21
N GLY A 279 4.31 15.55 2.41
CA GLY A 279 4.94 15.28 1.12
C GLY A 279 4.36 14.04 0.46
N TYR A 280 5.16 13.46 -0.43
CA TYR A 280 4.82 12.28 -1.23
C TYR A 280 4.50 11.05 -0.36
N ARG A 281 3.40 10.36 -0.70
CA ARG A 281 3.03 9.07 -0.12
C ARG A 281 2.82 8.02 -1.22
N SER A 282 3.52 6.89 -1.07
CA SER A 282 3.54 5.79 -2.04
C SER A 282 2.52 4.70 -1.75
N GLY A 283 2.05 4.59 -0.51
CA GLY A 283 1.11 3.56 -0.09
C GLY A 283 0.15 4.05 0.97
N ALA A 284 -1.08 3.53 0.96
CA ALA A 284 -2.08 3.77 1.99
C ALA A 284 -2.89 2.51 2.31
N ALA A 285 -3.32 2.38 3.56
CA ALA A 285 -4.17 1.28 3.99
C ALA A 285 -5.17 1.71 5.07
N PHE A 286 -6.41 1.25 4.97
CA PHE A 286 -7.37 1.33 6.05
C PHE A 286 -7.03 0.31 7.14
N VAL A 287 -6.91 0.77 8.37
CA VAL A 287 -6.61 -0.08 9.54
C VAL A 287 -7.84 -0.24 10.45
N ALA A 288 -8.82 0.65 10.29
CA ALA A 288 -10.15 0.63 10.90
C ALA A 288 -11.10 1.47 10.01
N PRO A 289 -12.41 1.48 10.23
CA PRO A 289 -13.39 2.11 9.32
C PRO A 289 -13.07 3.56 8.91
N LEU A 290 -12.56 4.39 9.83
CA LEU A 290 -12.17 5.77 9.57
C LEU A 290 -10.68 6.02 9.80
N THR A 291 -9.90 4.97 10.08
CA THR A 291 -8.47 5.11 10.35
C THR A 291 -7.66 4.62 9.16
N VAL A 292 -6.87 5.51 8.60
CA VAL A 292 -6.00 5.27 7.44
C VAL A 292 -4.57 5.59 7.82
N ILE A 293 -3.63 4.77 7.36
CA ILE A 293 -2.19 5.05 7.43
C ILE A 293 -1.69 5.25 6.02
N ALA A 294 -0.88 6.28 5.81
CA ALA A 294 -0.14 6.52 4.59
C ALA A 294 1.36 6.52 4.87
N VAL A 295 2.13 5.95 3.94
CA VAL A 295 3.59 5.89 4.03
C VAL A 295 4.22 6.40 2.74
N GLY A 296 5.45 6.88 2.84
CA GLY A 296 6.26 7.30 1.70
C GLY A 296 7.73 7.42 2.07
N THR A 297 8.53 7.90 1.14
CA THR A 297 9.99 8.02 1.34
C THR A 297 10.38 9.11 2.35
N SER A 298 9.44 10.00 2.71
CA SER A 298 9.64 11.11 3.64
C SER A 298 8.85 10.97 4.94
N GLY A 299 8.35 9.79 5.26
CA GLY A 299 7.65 9.53 6.51
C GLY A 299 6.30 8.84 6.36
N SER A 300 5.62 8.71 7.48
CA SER A 300 4.30 8.13 7.59
C SER A 300 3.33 9.05 8.31
N ASP A 301 2.04 8.93 7.99
CA ASP A 301 0.95 9.71 8.59
C ASP A 301 -0.24 8.82 8.90
N VAL A 302 -1.06 9.27 9.86
CA VAL A 302 -2.35 8.66 10.20
C VAL A 302 -3.47 9.68 10.07
N SER A 303 -4.58 9.22 9.52
CA SER A 303 -5.89 9.89 9.60
C SER A 303 -6.83 9.05 10.47
N THR A 304 -7.68 9.69 11.26
CA THR A 304 -8.73 9.04 12.07
C THR A 304 -10.13 9.49 11.67
N ASP A 305 -10.25 10.20 10.56
CA ASP A 305 -11.49 10.76 10.01
C ASP A 305 -11.69 10.42 8.52
N GLY A 306 -11.19 9.24 8.12
CA GLY A 306 -11.38 8.70 6.77
C GLY A 306 -10.51 9.36 5.71
N GLY A 307 -9.40 10.00 6.08
CA GLY A 307 -8.48 10.66 5.17
C GLY A 307 -8.72 12.16 5.01
N THR A 308 -9.63 12.76 5.81
CA THR A 308 -9.95 14.19 5.73
C THR A 308 -8.84 15.05 6.34
N SER A 309 -8.26 14.61 7.47
CA SER A 309 -7.09 15.25 8.10
C SER A 309 -6.07 14.21 8.54
N TRP A 310 -4.79 14.62 8.62
CA TRP A 310 -3.66 13.74 8.85
C TRP A 310 -2.75 14.27 9.95
N THR A 311 -2.15 13.35 10.68
CA THR A 311 -1.15 13.60 11.71
C THR A 311 0.09 12.79 11.40
N PRO A 312 1.29 13.40 11.40
CA PRO A 312 2.55 12.67 11.22
C PRO A 312 2.73 11.57 12.29
N LEU A 313 3.24 10.40 11.87
CA LEU A 313 3.65 9.31 12.75
C LEU A 313 5.15 9.31 12.96
N ASP A 314 5.92 9.33 11.88
CA ASP A 314 7.37 9.36 11.88
C ASP A 314 7.95 9.94 10.57
N GLY A 315 9.29 10.02 10.47
CA GLY A 315 10.02 10.43 9.26
C GLY A 315 10.71 9.27 8.53
N GLU A 316 10.37 8.01 8.85
CA GLU A 316 11.03 6.85 8.28
C GLU A 316 10.61 6.57 6.84
N ASN A 317 11.57 6.07 6.05
CA ASN A 317 11.34 5.74 4.65
C ASN A 317 10.66 4.37 4.52
N TYR A 318 9.41 4.36 4.07
CA TYR A 318 8.67 3.16 3.70
C TYR A 318 8.15 3.27 2.26
N ASN A 319 8.10 2.13 1.57
CA ASN A 319 7.54 2.02 0.22
C ASN A 319 6.06 1.61 0.22
N SER A 320 5.69 0.71 1.12
CA SER A 320 4.33 0.14 1.17
C SER A 320 3.86 -0.06 2.61
N VAL A 321 2.55 -0.01 2.80
CA VAL A 321 1.84 -0.31 4.04
C VAL A 321 0.64 -1.20 3.75
N ALA A 322 0.42 -2.19 4.60
CA ALA A 322 -0.77 -3.04 4.55
C ALA A 322 -1.29 -3.34 5.95
N ALA A 323 -2.60 -3.53 6.05
CA ALA A 323 -3.27 -3.77 7.32
C ALA A 323 -4.35 -4.84 7.19
N ARG A 324 -4.47 -5.71 8.19
CA ARG A 324 -5.56 -6.68 8.30
C ARG A 324 -5.77 -7.12 9.74
N LYS A 325 -7.03 -7.22 10.16
CA LYS A 325 -7.43 -7.71 11.49
C LYS A 325 -6.70 -7.03 12.66
N GLY A 326 -6.51 -5.71 12.58
CA GLY A 326 -5.89 -4.92 13.64
C GLY A 326 -4.37 -4.99 13.72
N VAL A 327 -3.69 -5.57 12.74
CA VAL A 327 -2.24 -5.49 12.59
C VAL A 327 -1.88 -4.67 11.36
N VAL A 328 -0.80 -3.92 11.46
CA VAL A 328 -0.31 -3.03 10.39
C VAL A 328 1.19 -3.28 10.22
N TRP A 329 1.60 -3.39 8.98
CA TRP A 329 2.97 -3.57 8.59
C TRP A 329 3.36 -2.57 7.52
N ALA A 330 4.63 -2.17 7.53
CA ALA A 330 5.24 -1.38 6.47
C ALA A 330 6.55 -2.01 6.02
N VAL A 331 6.88 -1.82 4.75
CA VAL A 331 8.14 -2.28 4.15
C VAL A 331 8.82 -1.13 3.40
N GLY A 332 10.14 -1.22 3.24
CA GLY A 332 10.93 -0.17 2.63
C GLY A 332 12.29 -0.65 2.11
N PRO A 333 13.20 0.28 1.82
CA PRO A 333 14.51 -0.04 1.27
C PRO A 333 15.39 -0.82 2.26
N GLN A 334 16.39 -1.51 1.71
CA GLN A 334 17.41 -2.26 2.47
C GLN A 334 16.81 -3.30 3.43
N GLY A 335 15.75 -4.00 3.01
CA GLY A 335 15.09 -5.03 3.80
C GLY A 335 14.28 -4.50 4.96
N ARG A 336 13.98 -3.21 5.01
CA ARG A 336 13.20 -2.62 6.09
C ARG A 336 11.82 -3.24 6.16
N ILE A 337 11.48 -3.76 7.33
CA ILE A 337 10.15 -4.20 7.72
C ILE A 337 9.86 -3.64 9.10
N ALA A 338 8.66 -3.11 9.32
CA ALA A 338 8.22 -2.64 10.61
C ALA A 338 6.75 -2.98 10.86
N LYS A 339 6.44 -3.24 12.13
CA LYS A 339 5.07 -3.47 12.63
C LYS A 339 4.64 -2.28 13.47
N LEU A 340 3.43 -1.78 13.26
CA LEU A 340 2.89 -0.71 14.08
C LEU A 340 2.32 -1.31 15.37
N ASP A 341 2.85 -0.90 16.51
CA ASP A 341 2.40 -1.40 17.82
C ASP A 341 1.24 -0.57 18.39
N MET A 342 1.25 0.75 18.19
CA MET A 342 0.23 1.66 18.72
C MET A 342 0.01 2.85 17.79
N LEU A 343 -1.22 3.34 17.76
CA LEU A 343 -1.57 4.64 17.17
C LEU A 343 -1.30 5.78 18.17
N PRO A 344 -1.21 7.05 17.70
CA PRO A 344 -1.07 8.22 18.57
C PRO A 344 -2.13 8.24 19.67
N GLY A 345 -1.72 8.67 20.90
CA GLY A 345 -2.61 8.67 22.05
C GLY A 345 -2.79 7.32 22.74
N GLY A 346 -1.89 6.34 22.47
CA GLY A 346 -1.89 5.03 23.16
C GLY A 346 -3.04 4.11 22.75
N ARG A 347 -3.74 4.40 21.66
CA ARG A 347 -4.82 3.55 21.15
C ARG A 347 -4.21 2.27 20.57
N LYS A 348 -4.42 1.15 21.25
CA LYS A 348 -4.10 -0.17 20.68
C LYS A 348 -4.98 -0.41 19.45
N LEU A 349 -4.40 -0.97 18.42
CA LEU A 349 -5.11 -1.50 17.26
C LEU A 349 -5.90 -2.73 17.74
N THR A 350 -7.08 -2.51 18.32
CA THR A 350 -7.94 -3.61 18.77
C THR A 350 -8.67 -4.19 17.57
N ALA A 351 -8.62 -5.52 17.45
CA ALA A 351 -9.34 -6.30 16.46
C ALA A 351 -10.87 -6.26 16.69
N GLN A 352 -11.47 -5.08 16.57
CA GLN A 352 -12.92 -4.89 16.58
C GLN A 352 -13.39 -4.42 15.20
N ILE A 353 -13.20 -5.28 14.20
CA ILE A 353 -13.93 -5.14 12.94
C ILE A 353 -14.60 -6.47 12.68
N ARG A 354 -15.88 -6.55 13.02
CA ARG A 354 -16.77 -7.55 12.44
C ARG A 354 -17.04 -7.08 11.01
N PHE A 355 -16.30 -7.61 10.05
CA PHE A 355 -16.72 -7.58 8.66
C PHE A 355 -17.93 -8.51 8.54
N LYS A 356 -19.10 -7.94 8.24
CA LYS A 356 -20.27 -8.70 7.75
C LYS A 356 -20.10 -8.99 6.27
#